data_4dbccc96e934389427ac930ccafb09d6
#
_entry.id   4dbccc96e934389427ac930ccafb09d6
#
_cell.length_a   1.000
_cell.length_b   1.000
_cell.length_c   1.000
_cell.angle_alpha   90.00
_cell.angle_beta   90.00
_cell.angle_gamma   90.00
#
_symmetry.space_group_name_H-M   'P 1'
#
loop_
_entity.id
_entity.type
_entity.pdbx_description
1 polymer ?
#
loop_
_entity_poly.entity_id
_entity_poly.type
_entity_poly.pdbx_seq_one_letter_code
_entity_poly.pdbx_strand_id
1 'polypeptide(L)'
;MKTKAKYQTWIRMYKLLIFLVISLMLFLVTLLSVNLYLRILSGFLALPFIYIAIILSYSVYQFTAFGGNYQSKIHDLIVSKVNWDGKGKILDIGTGSGSLIIKLAKTFPKSFLTGIDYWGGNWEYSKAQCQQNAEIEGVYNRINFIKASASKIPFNDEEFDVIVSCLTFHEVKDAENKMEVIKEALRVLKPGGEFVFLDLFMDEKMFGEKKELLNILKEYDVSEVNGYKLAEEMKIPRILLNKKVLGNAMILSGKK
;
A
#
# COMPACT_ATOMS: atom_id res chain seq x y z
N MET A 1 -16.77 -17.43 -19.86
CA MET A 1 -16.75 -16.16 -19.09
C MET A 1 -15.30 -15.68 -18.98
N LYS A 2 -14.95 -14.48 -19.44
CA LYS A 2 -13.61 -13.94 -19.20
C LYS A 2 -13.45 -13.75 -17.68
N THR A 3 -12.50 -14.46 -17.09
CA THR A 3 -12.11 -14.27 -15.69
C THR A 3 -11.60 -12.84 -15.52
N LYS A 4 -12.12 -12.12 -14.51
CA LYS A 4 -11.62 -10.76 -14.18
C LYS A 4 -10.46 -10.86 -13.20
N ALA A 5 -9.46 -9.98 -13.34
CA ALA A 5 -8.40 -9.83 -12.36
C ALA A 5 -8.98 -9.50 -10.98
N LYS A 6 -8.41 -10.12 -9.94
CA LYS A 6 -8.86 -9.98 -8.55
C LYS A 6 -7.79 -9.23 -7.76
N TYR A 7 -8.09 -7.99 -7.41
CA TYR A 7 -7.22 -7.17 -6.57
C TYR A 7 -7.81 -7.11 -5.16
N GLN A 8 -6.99 -7.41 -4.18
CA GLN A 8 -7.36 -7.33 -2.76
C GLN A 8 -7.18 -5.90 -2.27
N THR A 9 -7.92 -5.54 -1.22
CA THR A 9 -7.85 -4.21 -0.61
C THR A 9 -6.72 -4.12 0.43
N TRP A 10 -6.36 -2.90 0.83
CA TRP A 10 -5.37 -2.65 1.90
C TRP A 10 -5.92 -2.91 3.32
N ILE A 11 -7.15 -3.40 3.43
CA ILE A 11 -7.76 -3.82 4.70
C ILE A 11 -7.66 -5.34 4.83
N ARG A 12 -7.07 -5.81 5.91
CA ARG A 12 -6.94 -7.24 6.21
C ARG A 12 -8.32 -7.81 6.55
N MET A 13 -8.88 -8.65 5.68
CA MET A 13 -10.25 -9.17 5.82
C MET A 13 -10.44 -9.99 7.10
N TYR A 14 -9.42 -10.72 7.55
CA TYR A 14 -9.51 -11.46 8.81
C TYR A 14 -9.72 -10.55 10.03
N LYS A 15 -9.12 -9.33 10.05
CA LYS A 15 -9.36 -8.36 11.13
C LYS A 15 -10.81 -7.89 11.12
N LEU A 16 -11.34 -7.55 9.94
CA LEU A 16 -12.75 -7.19 9.82
C LEU A 16 -13.65 -8.31 10.35
N LEU A 17 -13.38 -9.57 9.97
CA LEU A 17 -14.14 -10.73 10.42
C LEU A 17 -14.10 -10.88 11.96
N ILE A 18 -12.92 -10.74 12.58
CA ILE A 18 -12.76 -10.79 14.04
C ILE A 18 -13.66 -9.75 14.72
N PHE A 19 -13.61 -8.48 14.28
CA PHE A 19 -14.43 -7.42 14.88
C PHE A 19 -15.94 -7.67 14.68
N LEU A 20 -16.35 -8.18 13.52
CA LEU A 20 -17.73 -8.57 13.26
C LEU A 20 -18.21 -9.70 14.17
N VAL A 21 -17.40 -10.76 14.33
CA VAL A 21 -17.73 -11.91 15.19
C VAL A 21 -17.82 -11.47 16.66
N ILE A 22 -16.87 -10.71 17.18
CA ILE A 22 -16.91 -10.21 18.56
C ILE A 22 -18.15 -9.31 18.76
N SER A 23 -18.42 -8.41 17.82
CA SER A 23 -19.60 -7.54 17.88
C SER A 23 -20.90 -8.34 17.94
N LEU A 24 -21.02 -9.37 17.07
CA LEU A 24 -22.19 -10.25 17.04
C LEU A 24 -22.34 -11.04 18.35
N MET A 25 -21.26 -11.62 18.89
CA MET A 25 -21.28 -12.38 20.14
C MET A 25 -21.76 -11.50 21.31
N LEU A 26 -21.15 -10.31 21.46
CA LEU A 26 -21.54 -9.38 22.54
C LEU A 26 -22.99 -8.91 22.37
N PHE A 27 -23.44 -8.66 21.15
CA PHE A 27 -24.81 -8.28 20.86
C PHE A 27 -25.80 -9.41 21.21
N LEU A 28 -25.49 -10.66 20.89
CA LEU A 28 -26.31 -11.82 21.27
C LEU A 28 -26.38 -11.99 22.78
N VAL A 29 -25.27 -11.83 23.51
CA VAL A 29 -25.28 -11.84 25.00
C VAL A 29 -26.19 -10.74 25.54
N THR A 30 -26.13 -9.54 24.96
CA THR A 30 -26.98 -8.40 25.34
C THR A 30 -28.47 -8.73 25.15
N LEU A 31 -28.84 -9.43 24.07
CA LEU A 31 -30.25 -9.77 23.78
C LEU A 31 -30.75 -10.95 24.63
N LEU A 32 -29.96 -12.00 24.78
CA LEU A 32 -30.40 -13.30 25.31
C LEU A 32 -30.19 -13.44 26.82
N SER A 33 -29.34 -12.64 27.45
CA SER A 33 -29.09 -12.74 28.88
C SER A 33 -30.32 -12.33 29.71
N VAL A 34 -30.68 -13.12 30.70
CA VAL A 34 -31.69 -12.79 31.69
C VAL A 34 -31.13 -11.87 32.82
N ASN A 35 -29.81 -11.85 33.01
CA ASN A 35 -29.14 -11.03 33.98
C ASN A 35 -28.99 -9.60 33.48
N LEU A 36 -29.63 -8.62 34.15
CA LEU A 36 -29.60 -7.21 33.75
C LEU A 36 -28.19 -6.62 33.73
N TYR A 37 -27.35 -6.95 34.71
CA TYR A 37 -25.96 -6.43 34.75
C TYR A 37 -25.15 -6.94 33.60
N LEU A 38 -25.30 -8.21 33.20
CA LEU A 38 -24.61 -8.80 32.06
C LEU A 38 -25.08 -8.18 30.74
N ARG A 39 -26.37 -7.90 30.61
CA ARG A 39 -26.93 -7.18 29.42
C ARG A 39 -26.32 -5.79 29.29
N ILE A 40 -26.28 -5.01 30.33
CA ILE A 40 -25.72 -3.65 30.31
C ILE A 40 -24.22 -3.70 30.00
N LEU A 41 -23.48 -4.56 30.68
CA LEU A 41 -22.03 -4.70 30.49
C LEU A 41 -21.69 -5.12 29.07
N SER A 42 -22.34 -6.18 28.53
CA SER A 42 -22.09 -6.67 27.17
C SER A 42 -22.47 -5.65 26.13
N GLY A 43 -23.61 -4.94 26.31
CA GLY A 43 -24.03 -3.86 25.41
C GLY A 43 -23.01 -2.72 25.37
N PHE A 44 -22.52 -2.29 26.52
CA PHE A 44 -21.48 -1.26 26.58
C PHE A 44 -20.16 -1.72 25.94
N LEU A 45 -19.73 -2.94 26.20
CA LEU A 45 -18.53 -3.52 25.59
C LEU A 45 -18.65 -3.74 24.08
N ALA A 46 -19.86 -3.95 23.54
CA ALA A 46 -20.07 -4.13 22.12
C ALA A 46 -19.79 -2.85 21.29
N LEU A 47 -20.02 -1.67 21.87
CA LEU A 47 -19.97 -0.40 21.15
C LEU A 47 -18.63 -0.15 20.43
N PRO A 48 -17.44 -0.27 21.08
CA PRO A 48 -16.17 -0.04 20.38
C PRO A 48 -15.90 -1.06 19.25
N PHE A 49 -16.32 -2.33 19.42
CA PHE A 49 -16.14 -3.35 18.39
C PHE A 49 -17.06 -3.08 17.19
N ILE A 50 -18.32 -2.72 17.42
CA ILE A 50 -19.27 -2.31 16.37
C ILE A 50 -18.72 -1.08 15.63
N TYR A 51 -18.24 -0.07 16.35
CA TYR A 51 -17.67 1.13 15.75
C TYR A 51 -16.48 0.80 14.81
N ILE A 52 -15.54 -0.04 15.29
CA ILE A 52 -14.40 -0.46 14.46
C ILE A 52 -14.85 -1.29 13.27
N ALA A 53 -15.80 -2.22 13.45
CA ALA A 53 -16.35 -3.03 12.36
C ALA A 53 -17.00 -2.16 11.27
N ILE A 54 -17.74 -1.12 11.64
CA ILE A 54 -18.35 -0.16 10.70
C ILE A 54 -17.25 0.58 9.92
N ILE A 55 -16.21 1.11 10.60
CA ILE A 55 -15.11 1.82 9.94
C ILE A 55 -14.39 0.90 8.95
N LEU A 56 -14.04 -0.33 9.36
CA LEU A 56 -13.35 -1.27 8.49
C LEU A 56 -14.22 -1.68 7.29
N SER A 57 -15.52 -1.96 7.51
CA SER A 57 -16.46 -2.30 6.43
C SER A 57 -16.59 -1.15 5.42
N TYR A 58 -16.73 0.08 5.91
CA TYR A 58 -16.78 1.26 5.06
C TYR A 58 -15.46 1.45 4.29
N SER A 59 -14.32 1.23 4.94
CA SER A 59 -13.01 1.35 4.29
C SER A 59 -12.83 0.31 3.19
N VAL A 60 -13.21 -0.96 3.45
CA VAL A 60 -13.23 -2.01 2.41
C VAL A 60 -14.07 -1.57 1.23
N TYR A 61 -15.32 -1.12 1.47
CA TYR A 61 -16.21 -0.63 0.42
C TYR A 61 -15.56 0.48 -0.41
N GLN A 62 -14.97 1.48 0.24
CA GLN A 62 -14.33 2.60 -0.44
C GLN A 62 -13.10 2.22 -1.27
N PHE A 63 -12.35 1.20 -0.86
CA PHE A 63 -11.20 0.72 -1.63
C PHE A 63 -11.57 -0.18 -2.80
N THR A 64 -12.75 -0.80 -2.79
CA THR A 64 -13.22 -1.66 -3.89
C THR A 64 -13.74 -0.86 -5.08
N ALA A 65 -13.79 -1.51 -6.24
CA ALA A 65 -14.37 -0.97 -7.48
C ALA A 65 -15.88 -0.72 -7.38
N PHE A 66 -16.60 -1.39 -6.45
CA PHE A 66 -18.04 -1.21 -6.20
C PHE A 66 -18.34 0.06 -5.39
N GLY A 67 -17.36 0.59 -4.67
CA GLY A 67 -17.47 1.79 -3.86
C GLY A 67 -16.71 2.97 -4.47
N GLY A 68 -15.84 3.59 -3.65
CA GLY A 68 -15.08 4.76 -4.07
C GLY A 68 -13.95 4.50 -5.05
N ASN A 69 -13.52 3.24 -5.19
CA ASN A 69 -12.37 2.81 -6.00
C ASN A 69 -11.07 3.55 -5.66
N TYR A 70 -10.91 3.95 -4.38
CA TYR A 70 -9.78 4.79 -3.96
C TYR A 70 -8.43 4.12 -4.15
N GLN A 71 -8.33 2.79 -3.97
CA GLN A 71 -7.09 2.07 -4.23
C GLN A 71 -6.64 2.25 -5.69
N SER A 72 -7.54 2.06 -6.65
CA SER A 72 -7.23 2.25 -8.07
C SER A 72 -6.87 3.71 -8.38
N LYS A 73 -7.63 4.68 -7.84
CA LYS A 73 -7.37 6.12 -8.03
C LYS A 73 -6.01 6.55 -7.46
N ILE A 74 -5.62 6.00 -6.32
CA ILE A 74 -4.30 6.26 -5.71
C ILE A 74 -3.19 5.68 -6.58
N HIS A 75 -3.37 4.47 -7.14
CA HIS A 75 -2.41 3.91 -8.09
C HIS A 75 -2.33 4.75 -9.37
N ASP A 76 -3.46 5.26 -9.89
CA ASP A 76 -3.46 6.16 -11.04
C ASP A 76 -2.69 7.46 -10.74
N LEU A 77 -2.84 7.99 -9.52
CA LEU A 77 -2.08 9.16 -9.07
C LEU A 77 -0.57 8.85 -9.01
N ILE A 78 -0.16 7.71 -8.46
CA ILE A 78 1.27 7.31 -8.46
C ILE A 78 1.79 7.21 -9.89
N VAL A 79 1.08 6.54 -10.78
CA VAL A 79 1.46 6.40 -12.19
C VAL A 79 1.58 7.77 -12.87
N SER A 80 0.67 8.71 -12.59
CA SER A 80 0.71 10.07 -13.16
C SER A 80 1.87 10.93 -12.69
N LYS A 81 2.51 10.58 -11.56
CA LYS A 81 3.70 11.26 -11.03
C LYS A 81 5.00 10.72 -11.63
N VAL A 82 4.98 9.62 -12.38
CA VAL A 82 6.14 9.09 -13.11
C VAL A 82 6.32 9.88 -14.40
N ASN A 83 7.34 10.75 -14.44
CA ASN A 83 7.67 11.59 -15.59
C ASN A 83 8.85 11.01 -16.37
N TRP A 84 8.60 9.93 -17.12
CA TRP A 84 9.61 9.12 -17.78
C TRP A 84 9.23 8.76 -19.21
N ASP A 85 10.22 8.50 -20.09
CA ASP A 85 10.00 8.22 -21.49
C ASP A 85 9.42 6.82 -21.80
N GLY A 86 9.30 5.98 -20.78
CA GLY A 86 8.68 4.66 -20.85
C GLY A 86 9.57 3.55 -21.40
N LYS A 87 10.89 3.75 -21.49
CA LYS A 87 11.84 2.74 -21.97
C LYS A 87 12.82 2.35 -20.89
N GLY A 88 12.92 1.06 -20.56
CA GLY A 88 13.84 0.52 -19.57
C GLY A 88 13.17 -0.34 -18.53
N LYS A 89 13.66 -0.30 -17.29
CA LYS A 89 13.25 -1.17 -16.19
C LYS A 89 12.52 -0.42 -15.09
N ILE A 90 11.37 -0.93 -14.68
CA ILE A 90 10.61 -0.43 -13.51
C ILE A 90 10.65 -1.46 -12.39
N LEU A 91 10.86 -1.02 -11.15
CA LEU A 91 10.69 -1.82 -9.94
C LEU A 91 9.46 -1.34 -9.16
N ASP A 92 8.56 -2.25 -8.82
CA ASP A 92 7.44 -2.03 -7.89
C ASP A 92 7.73 -2.76 -6.57
N ILE A 93 7.98 -2.00 -5.50
CA ILE A 93 8.32 -2.53 -4.19
C ILE A 93 7.06 -2.69 -3.35
N GLY A 94 6.78 -3.94 -2.93
CA GLY A 94 5.53 -4.28 -2.25
C GLY A 94 4.36 -4.41 -3.21
N THR A 95 4.57 -5.14 -4.31
CA THR A 95 3.60 -5.24 -5.41
C THR A 95 2.24 -5.86 -5.01
N GLY A 96 2.15 -6.52 -3.86
CA GLY A 96 0.91 -7.06 -3.26
C GLY A 96 0.19 -8.04 -4.19
N SER A 97 -0.96 -7.64 -4.72
CA SER A 97 -1.76 -8.39 -5.71
C SER A 97 -1.45 -8.00 -7.16
N GLY A 98 -0.42 -7.18 -7.39
CA GLY A 98 0.02 -6.76 -8.72
C GLY A 98 -0.75 -5.58 -9.32
N SER A 99 -1.61 -4.89 -8.56
CA SER A 99 -2.50 -3.88 -9.15
C SER A 99 -1.76 -2.63 -9.64
N LEU A 100 -0.72 -2.15 -8.94
CA LEU A 100 0.08 -0.99 -9.38
C LEU A 100 0.97 -1.35 -10.56
N ILE A 101 1.72 -2.45 -10.46
CA ILE A 101 2.66 -2.86 -11.53
C ILE A 101 1.94 -3.16 -12.85
N ILE A 102 0.73 -3.71 -12.81
CA ILE A 102 -0.08 -3.96 -14.00
C ILE A 102 -0.52 -2.64 -14.64
N LYS A 103 -0.89 -1.62 -13.86
CA LYS A 103 -1.17 -0.28 -14.38
C LYS A 103 0.06 0.34 -15.05
N LEU A 104 1.23 0.25 -14.40
CA LEU A 104 2.50 0.71 -14.97
C LEU A 104 2.81 -0.02 -16.30
N ALA A 105 2.64 -1.34 -16.34
CA ALA A 105 2.86 -2.12 -17.56
C ALA A 105 1.96 -1.71 -18.73
N LYS A 106 0.72 -1.30 -18.44
CA LYS A 106 -0.22 -0.79 -19.44
C LYS A 106 0.12 0.63 -19.88
N THR A 107 0.55 1.47 -18.94
CA THR A 107 0.91 2.88 -19.22
C THR A 107 2.23 2.98 -20.01
N PHE A 108 3.20 2.11 -19.69
CA PHE A 108 4.52 2.09 -20.29
C PHE A 108 4.76 0.79 -21.10
N PRO A 109 4.21 0.65 -22.32
CA PRO A 109 4.20 -0.61 -23.06
C PRO A 109 5.57 -1.08 -23.55
N LYS A 110 6.59 -0.21 -23.51
CA LYS A 110 7.97 -0.52 -23.93
C LYS A 110 8.90 -0.85 -22.76
N SER A 111 8.39 -0.87 -21.50
CA SER A 111 9.16 -1.15 -20.31
C SER A 111 9.11 -2.64 -19.93
N PHE A 112 10.14 -3.08 -19.21
CA PHE A 112 10.17 -4.34 -18.47
C PHE A 112 10.01 -4.05 -16.98
N LEU A 113 9.15 -4.79 -16.31
CA LEU A 113 8.80 -4.52 -14.93
C LEU A 113 9.20 -5.68 -14.02
N THR A 114 9.60 -5.34 -12.82
CA THR A 114 9.81 -6.31 -11.74
C THR A 114 8.99 -5.88 -10.53
N GLY A 115 8.16 -6.80 -10.03
CA GLY A 115 7.43 -6.63 -8.78
C GLY A 115 8.07 -7.49 -7.69
N ILE A 116 8.45 -6.88 -6.59
CA ILE A 116 8.91 -7.61 -5.42
C ILE A 116 7.90 -7.49 -4.28
N ASP A 117 7.74 -8.59 -3.53
CA ASP A 117 6.95 -8.63 -2.32
C ASP A 117 7.40 -9.80 -1.45
N TYR A 118 7.16 -9.74 -0.17
CA TYR A 118 7.47 -10.83 0.74
C TYR A 118 6.45 -11.98 0.62
N TRP A 119 5.21 -11.68 0.19
CA TRP A 119 4.08 -12.61 0.10
C TRP A 119 4.02 -13.59 1.27
N GLY A 120 3.78 -13.06 2.43
CA GLY A 120 3.73 -13.86 3.65
C GLY A 120 3.20 -13.07 4.84
N GLY A 121 3.30 -13.65 6.01
CA GLY A 121 2.81 -13.05 7.24
C GLY A 121 1.29 -12.99 7.27
N ASN A 122 0.75 -11.81 7.55
CA ASN A 122 -0.69 -11.62 7.78
C ASN A 122 -1.43 -11.03 6.56
N TRP A 123 -0.80 -11.04 5.36
CA TRP A 123 -1.42 -10.54 4.13
C TRP A 123 -1.95 -11.69 3.28
N GLU A 124 -3.11 -11.49 2.67
CA GLU A 124 -3.79 -12.47 1.82
C GLU A 124 -3.27 -12.46 0.37
N TYR A 125 -2.18 -11.69 0.10
CA TYR A 125 -1.56 -11.59 -1.21
C TYR A 125 -0.68 -12.81 -1.52
N SER A 126 -0.58 -13.16 -2.81
CA SER A 126 0.31 -14.24 -3.25
C SER A 126 0.92 -13.93 -4.62
N LYS A 127 2.13 -14.46 -4.85
CA LYS A 127 2.80 -14.38 -6.16
C LYS A 127 1.93 -14.97 -7.27
N ALA A 128 1.28 -16.12 -7.00
CA ALA A 128 0.39 -16.77 -7.97
C ALA A 128 -0.79 -15.87 -8.39
N GLN A 129 -1.35 -15.12 -7.44
CA GLN A 129 -2.42 -14.16 -7.74
C GLN A 129 -1.92 -13.01 -8.62
N CYS A 130 -0.70 -12.50 -8.38
CA CYS A 130 -0.08 -11.47 -9.23
C CYS A 130 0.10 -11.96 -10.67
N GLN A 131 0.63 -13.17 -10.83
CA GLN A 131 0.83 -13.80 -12.14
C GLN A 131 -0.50 -13.97 -12.88
N GLN A 132 -1.50 -14.54 -12.22
CA GLN A 132 -2.84 -14.70 -12.79
C GLN A 132 -3.46 -13.36 -13.20
N ASN A 133 -3.34 -12.33 -12.35
CA ASN A 133 -3.84 -10.99 -12.68
C ASN A 133 -3.13 -10.41 -13.90
N ALA A 134 -1.80 -10.56 -14.00
CA ALA A 134 -1.01 -10.07 -15.13
C ALA A 134 -1.35 -10.81 -16.44
N GLU A 135 -1.63 -12.12 -16.36
CA GLU A 135 -2.11 -12.92 -17.51
C GLU A 135 -3.48 -12.44 -17.99
N ILE A 136 -4.45 -12.30 -17.08
CA ILE A 136 -5.81 -11.83 -17.39
C ILE A 136 -5.76 -10.43 -18.05
N GLU A 137 -4.85 -9.57 -17.55
CA GLU A 137 -4.68 -8.20 -18.04
C GLU A 137 -3.77 -8.07 -19.26
N GLY A 138 -3.20 -9.21 -19.75
CA GLY A 138 -2.43 -9.27 -20.99
C GLY A 138 -1.04 -8.65 -20.93
N VAL A 139 -0.43 -8.57 -19.73
CA VAL A 139 0.88 -7.92 -19.54
C VAL A 139 1.94 -8.85 -18.91
N TYR A 140 1.61 -10.11 -18.67
CA TYR A 140 2.46 -11.07 -17.95
C TYR A 140 3.87 -11.20 -18.56
N ASN A 141 3.99 -11.22 -19.89
CA ASN A 141 5.28 -11.40 -20.59
C ASN A 141 6.30 -10.28 -20.32
N ARG A 142 5.88 -9.15 -19.72
CA ARG A 142 6.75 -8.02 -19.40
C ARG A 142 6.95 -7.79 -17.92
N ILE A 143 6.35 -8.65 -17.06
CA ILE A 143 6.42 -8.50 -15.61
C ILE A 143 7.06 -9.74 -15.00
N ASN A 144 8.14 -9.53 -14.25
CA ASN A 144 8.74 -10.55 -13.40
C ASN A 144 8.31 -10.34 -11.95
N PHE A 145 7.88 -11.41 -11.26
CA PHE A 145 7.50 -11.37 -9.84
C PHE A 145 8.50 -12.15 -9.01
N ILE A 146 9.12 -11.48 -8.03
CA ILE A 146 10.19 -12.06 -7.19
C ILE A 146 9.82 -11.91 -5.72
N LYS A 147 9.95 -13.02 -4.96
CA LYS A 147 9.79 -12.96 -3.50
C LYS A 147 11.04 -12.36 -2.87
N ALA A 148 10.90 -11.18 -2.27
CA ALA A 148 11.99 -10.48 -1.60
C ALA A 148 11.46 -9.53 -0.52
N SER A 149 12.33 -9.19 0.45
CA SER A 149 12.07 -8.08 1.38
C SER A 149 12.53 -6.76 0.77
N ALA A 150 11.81 -5.68 1.08
CA ALA A 150 12.21 -4.34 0.72
C ALA A 150 13.42 -3.83 1.53
N SER A 151 13.76 -4.49 2.64
CA SER A 151 14.98 -4.20 3.43
C SER A 151 16.26 -4.77 2.81
N LYS A 152 16.12 -5.73 1.87
CA LYS A 152 17.24 -6.36 1.15
C LYS A 152 16.78 -6.73 -0.25
N ILE A 153 16.90 -5.80 -1.16
CA ILE A 153 16.45 -5.94 -2.54
C ILE A 153 17.49 -6.74 -3.35
N PRO A 154 17.16 -7.88 -3.97
CA PRO A 154 18.12 -8.81 -4.57
C PRO A 154 18.55 -8.36 -5.98
N PHE A 155 18.94 -7.11 -6.12
CA PHE A 155 19.42 -6.51 -7.36
C PHE A 155 20.69 -5.70 -7.12
N ASN A 156 21.46 -5.51 -8.19
CA ASN A 156 22.64 -4.66 -8.16
C ASN A 156 22.28 -3.19 -7.95
N ASP A 157 23.26 -2.40 -7.54
CA ASP A 157 23.15 -0.95 -7.50
C ASP A 157 22.79 -0.45 -8.91
N GLU A 158 21.98 0.60 -8.97
CA GLU A 158 21.71 1.33 -10.22
C GLU A 158 21.14 0.45 -11.36
N GLU A 159 20.23 -0.47 -11.04
CA GLU A 159 19.67 -1.40 -12.03
C GLU A 159 18.38 -0.89 -12.67
N PHE A 160 17.58 -0.06 -11.99
CA PHE A 160 16.25 0.36 -12.44
C PHE A 160 16.21 1.83 -12.85
N ASP A 161 15.44 2.12 -13.89
CA ASP A 161 15.21 3.49 -14.38
C ASP A 161 14.11 4.20 -13.58
N VAL A 162 13.13 3.43 -13.10
CA VAL A 162 12.03 3.92 -12.26
C VAL A 162 11.78 2.97 -11.11
N ILE A 163 11.53 3.51 -9.92
CA ILE A 163 11.10 2.73 -8.74
C ILE A 163 9.82 3.32 -8.17
N VAL A 164 8.83 2.46 -7.92
CA VAL A 164 7.60 2.83 -7.26
C VAL A 164 7.36 1.98 -6.01
N SER A 165 6.62 2.53 -5.06
CA SER A 165 6.13 1.78 -3.90
C SER A 165 4.82 2.39 -3.41
N CYS A 166 3.91 1.56 -2.92
CA CYS A 166 2.63 1.99 -2.40
C CYS A 166 2.28 1.29 -1.09
N LEU A 167 2.36 2.03 0.03
CA LEU A 167 1.99 1.57 1.37
C LEU A 167 2.73 0.29 1.81
N THR A 168 4.05 0.27 1.61
CA THR A 168 4.89 -0.91 1.86
C THR A 168 5.92 -0.69 2.95
N PHE A 169 6.64 0.43 2.94
CA PHE A 169 7.82 0.63 3.79
C PHE A 169 7.50 0.56 5.29
N HIS A 170 6.34 1.09 5.71
CA HIS A 170 5.90 1.01 7.11
C HIS A 170 5.61 -0.43 7.58
N GLU A 171 5.31 -1.36 6.67
CA GLU A 171 5.01 -2.77 6.99
C GLU A 171 6.27 -3.66 7.02
N VAL A 172 7.44 -3.19 6.59
CA VAL A 172 8.69 -3.95 6.57
C VAL A 172 9.16 -4.21 8.01
N LYS A 173 9.13 -5.47 8.45
CA LYS A 173 9.37 -5.84 9.85
C LYS A 173 10.83 -6.14 10.16
N ASP A 174 11.59 -6.54 9.17
CA ASP A 174 13.02 -6.90 9.26
C ASP A 174 13.97 -5.70 9.14
N ALA A 175 13.42 -4.47 9.17
CA ALA A 175 14.15 -3.23 9.33
C ALA A 175 13.52 -2.39 10.45
N GLU A 176 14.28 -2.11 11.50
CA GLU A 176 13.85 -1.21 12.58
C GLU A 176 13.73 0.23 12.10
N ASN A 177 14.77 0.70 11.42
CA ASN A 177 14.79 2.03 10.80
C ASN A 177 14.19 1.99 9.40
N LYS A 178 13.03 2.65 9.20
CA LYS A 178 12.36 2.69 7.90
C LYS A 178 13.09 3.53 6.84
N MET A 179 13.98 4.42 7.27
CA MET A 179 14.85 5.17 6.35
C MET A 179 15.84 4.26 5.61
N GLU A 180 16.33 3.20 6.25
CA GLU A 180 17.20 2.22 5.59
C GLU A 180 16.47 1.47 4.46
N VAL A 181 15.16 1.25 4.60
CA VAL A 181 14.35 0.64 3.53
C VAL A 181 14.24 1.57 2.32
N ILE A 182 14.08 2.88 2.56
CA ILE A 182 14.04 3.88 1.49
C ILE A 182 15.42 3.97 0.82
N LYS A 183 16.50 3.97 1.61
CA LYS A 183 17.88 3.97 1.11
C LYS A 183 18.16 2.76 0.22
N GLU A 184 17.69 1.59 0.64
CA GLU A 184 17.82 0.35 -0.14
C GLU A 184 17.06 0.44 -1.48
N ALA A 185 15.86 1.04 -1.48
CA ALA A 185 15.14 1.33 -2.72
C ALA A 185 15.93 2.28 -3.63
N LEU A 186 16.53 3.35 -3.07
CA LEU A 186 17.34 4.31 -3.84
C LEU A 186 18.68 3.72 -4.30
N ARG A 187 19.25 2.73 -3.60
CA ARG A 187 20.46 2.04 -4.02
C ARG A 187 20.32 1.42 -5.41
N VAL A 188 19.20 0.74 -5.65
CA VAL A 188 18.95 0.05 -6.93
C VAL A 188 18.42 0.98 -8.03
N LEU A 189 18.17 2.26 -7.73
CA LEU A 189 17.80 3.29 -8.70
C LEU A 189 19.04 3.85 -9.38
N LYS A 190 19.01 3.95 -10.70
CA LYS A 190 20.09 4.56 -11.51
C LYS A 190 20.26 6.04 -11.21
N PRO A 191 21.45 6.61 -11.39
CA PRO A 191 21.62 8.05 -11.52
C PRO A 191 20.71 8.60 -12.62
N GLY A 192 19.99 9.68 -12.34
CA GLY A 192 18.98 10.23 -13.23
C GLY A 192 17.67 9.45 -13.29
N GLY A 193 17.54 8.33 -12.57
CA GLY A 193 16.31 7.56 -12.46
C GLY A 193 15.26 8.23 -11.56
N GLU A 194 14.00 7.88 -11.74
CA GLU A 194 12.88 8.48 -11.03
C GLU A 194 12.28 7.54 -9.99
N PHE A 195 11.77 8.11 -8.90
CA PHE A 195 11.02 7.36 -7.92
C PHE A 195 9.71 8.05 -7.54
N VAL A 196 8.70 7.23 -7.23
CA VAL A 196 7.42 7.66 -6.67
C VAL A 196 7.01 6.70 -5.57
N PHE A 197 7.08 7.16 -4.32
CA PHE A 197 6.74 6.39 -3.13
C PHE A 197 5.53 7.00 -2.45
N LEU A 198 4.52 6.22 -2.17
CA LEU A 198 3.42 6.60 -1.30
C LEU A 198 3.47 5.74 -0.05
N ASP A 199 3.60 6.38 1.10
CA ASP A 199 3.56 5.71 2.40
C ASP A 199 3.08 6.65 3.50
N LEU A 200 3.04 6.17 4.76
CA LEU A 200 2.65 6.93 5.94
C LEU A 200 3.76 7.89 6.40
N PHE A 201 4.42 8.58 5.47
CA PHE A 201 5.58 9.45 5.72
C PHE A 201 5.30 10.64 6.66
N MET A 202 4.04 10.93 6.97
CA MET A 202 3.66 11.90 7.99
C MET A 202 3.59 11.28 9.40
N ASP A 203 3.89 10.00 9.57
CA ASP A 203 4.05 9.38 10.88
C ASP A 203 5.48 9.63 11.38
N GLU A 204 5.64 10.71 12.18
CA GLU A 204 6.94 11.14 12.69
C GLU A 204 7.65 10.10 13.56
N LYS A 205 6.89 9.16 14.16
CA LYS A 205 7.49 8.06 14.94
C LYS A 205 8.22 7.05 14.06
N MET A 206 7.80 6.92 12.79
CA MET A 206 8.38 5.98 11.84
C MET A 206 9.43 6.62 10.94
N PHE A 207 9.20 7.87 10.52
CA PHE A 207 9.97 8.51 9.44
C PHE A 207 10.60 9.84 9.84
N GLY A 208 10.49 10.28 11.11
CA GLY A 208 10.94 11.61 11.55
C GLY A 208 10.04 12.74 11.03
N GLU A 209 10.43 13.97 11.26
CA GLU A 209 9.72 15.14 10.74
C GLU A 209 9.82 15.23 9.20
N LYS A 210 8.77 15.71 8.54
CA LYS A 210 8.75 15.86 7.07
C LYS A 210 9.98 16.59 6.53
N LYS A 211 10.40 17.69 7.20
CA LYS A 211 11.55 18.48 6.78
C LYS A 211 12.85 17.68 6.88
N GLU A 212 13.01 16.94 7.97
CA GLU A 212 14.16 16.07 8.21
C GLU A 212 14.21 14.94 7.16
N LEU A 213 13.09 14.25 6.95
CA LEU A 213 12.94 13.23 5.91
C LEU A 213 13.38 13.74 4.53
N LEU A 214 12.90 14.93 4.11
CA LEU A 214 13.27 15.50 2.81
C LEU A 214 14.76 15.90 2.74
N ASN A 215 15.35 16.35 3.85
CA ASN A 215 16.78 16.68 3.90
C ASN A 215 17.64 15.41 3.81
N ILE A 216 17.30 14.37 4.57
CA ILE A 216 18.01 13.09 4.55
C ILE A 216 17.97 12.48 3.13
N LEU A 217 16.84 12.53 2.43
CA LEU A 217 16.76 12.02 1.06
C LEU A 217 17.72 12.71 0.10
N LYS A 218 18.02 14.02 0.30
CA LYS A 218 19.02 14.74 -0.50
C LYS A 218 20.45 14.25 -0.25
N GLU A 219 20.74 13.69 0.93
CA GLU A 219 22.04 13.10 1.25
C GLU A 219 22.28 11.75 0.52
N TYR A 220 21.22 11.15 -0.07
CA TYR A 220 21.28 9.90 -0.81
C TYR A 220 21.40 10.10 -2.34
N ASP A 221 22.11 11.13 -2.76
CA ASP A 221 22.28 11.49 -4.19
C ASP A 221 20.97 11.82 -4.92
N VAL A 222 19.91 12.15 -4.17
CA VAL A 222 18.64 12.57 -4.76
C VAL A 222 18.74 14.05 -5.15
N SER A 223 18.74 14.31 -6.45
CA SER A 223 18.86 15.67 -6.99
C SER A 223 17.58 16.49 -6.84
N GLU A 224 16.42 15.83 -6.93
CA GLU A 224 15.10 16.45 -6.80
C GLU A 224 14.25 15.60 -5.87
N VAL A 225 13.63 16.22 -4.87
CA VAL A 225 12.65 15.56 -4.00
C VAL A 225 11.49 16.46 -3.68
N ASN A 226 10.28 15.95 -3.88
CA ASN A 226 9.03 16.62 -3.59
C ASN A 226 8.18 15.75 -2.66
N GLY A 227 7.49 16.37 -1.72
CA GLY A 227 6.61 15.66 -0.79
C GLY A 227 5.21 16.28 -0.76
N TYR A 228 4.20 15.49 -1.15
CA TYR A 228 2.80 15.91 -1.26
C TYR A 228 1.93 15.09 -0.31
N LYS A 229 1.16 15.75 0.56
CA LYS A 229 0.15 15.03 1.35
C LYS A 229 -0.91 14.45 0.42
N LEU A 230 -1.25 13.18 0.58
CA LEU A 230 -2.23 12.52 -0.28
C LEU A 230 -3.60 13.25 -0.28
N ALA A 231 -4.00 13.82 0.86
CA ALA A 231 -5.25 14.57 0.99
C ALA A 231 -5.25 15.92 0.25
N GLU A 232 -4.08 16.44 -0.14
CA GLU A 232 -3.94 17.66 -0.95
C GLU A 232 -4.02 17.34 -2.45
N GLU A 233 -3.60 16.13 -2.84
CA GLU A 233 -3.57 15.68 -4.24
C GLU A 233 -4.90 15.11 -4.73
N MET A 234 -5.74 14.60 -3.80
CA MET A 234 -7.04 14.05 -4.15
C MET A 234 -8.04 14.13 -3.00
N LYS A 235 -9.33 14.27 -3.36
CA LYS A 235 -10.42 14.24 -2.37
C LYS A 235 -10.57 12.83 -1.80
N ILE A 236 -10.39 12.69 -0.47
CA ILE A 236 -10.52 11.43 0.26
C ILE A 236 -11.61 11.59 1.33
N PRO A 237 -12.51 10.60 1.50
CA PRO A 237 -13.48 10.61 2.59
C PRO A 237 -12.82 10.77 3.95
N ARG A 238 -13.35 11.63 4.81
CA ARG A 238 -12.77 11.95 6.14
C ARG A 238 -12.49 10.71 6.98
N ILE A 239 -13.32 9.67 6.89
CA ILE A 239 -13.14 8.42 7.63
C ILE A 239 -11.85 7.68 7.22
N LEU A 240 -11.44 7.78 5.95
CA LEU A 240 -10.17 7.20 5.46
C LEU A 240 -8.95 8.05 5.85
N LEU A 241 -9.15 9.31 6.22
CA LEU A 241 -8.09 10.21 6.72
C LEU A 241 -7.75 9.96 8.20
N ASN A 242 -8.14 8.83 8.75
CA ASN A 242 -7.65 8.36 10.03
C ASN A 242 -6.15 8.05 9.92
N LYS A 243 -5.36 8.43 10.96
CA LYS A 243 -3.90 8.21 11.00
C LYS A 243 -3.47 6.76 10.75
N LYS A 244 -4.33 5.79 11.07
CA LYS A 244 -4.08 4.35 10.86
C LYS A 244 -4.45 3.83 9.46
N VAL A 245 -5.01 4.68 8.59
CA VAL A 245 -5.41 4.31 7.23
C VAL A 245 -4.63 5.17 6.23
N LEU A 246 -5.09 6.36 5.90
CA LEU A 246 -4.45 7.26 4.93
C LEU A 246 -4.16 8.66 5.49
N GLY A 247 -4.44 8.92 6.77
CA GLY A 247 -4.30 10.25 7.37
C GLY A 247 -2.85 10.73 7.43
N ASN A 248 -1.89 9.82 7.50
CA ASN A 248 -0.46 10.10 7.46
C ASN A 248 0.17 9.84 6.08
N ALA A 249 -0.65 9.55 5.06
CA ALA A 249 -0.15 9.22 3.74
C ALA A 249 0.39 10.46 3.01
N MET A 250 1.61 10.33 2.49
CA MET A 250 2.28 11.33 1.68
C MET A 250 2.95 10.65 0.48
N ILE A 251 2.97 11.33 -0.64
CA ILE A 251 3.74 10.93 -1.83
C ILE A 251 5.09 11.64 -1.76
N LEU A 252 6.15 10.86 -1.83
CA LEU A 252 7.50 11.33 -2.15
C LEU A 252 7.78 11.01 -3.61
N SER A 253 8.16 12.00 -4.38
CA SER A 253 8.61 11.80 -5.75
C SER A 253 9.90 12.57 -6.00
N GLY A 254 10.75 12.04 -6.86
CA GLY A 254 12.02 12.69 -7.11
C GLY A 254 12.87 11.96 -8.13
N LYS A 255 14.11 12.41 -8.23
CA LYS A 255 15.12 11.96 -9.17
C LYS A 255 16.46 11.77 -8.46
N LYS A 256 17.08 10.63 -8.68
CA LYS A 256 18.44 10.36 -8.18
C LYS A 256 19.50 11.03 -9.07
#